data_9ac741a8c892f719860eaf483507a27d
#
_entry.id   9ac741a8c892f719860eaf483507a27d
#
_cell.length_a   1.000
_cell.length_b   1.000
_cell.length_c   1.000
_cell.angle_alpha   90.00
_cell.angle_beta   90.00
_cell.angle_gamma   90.00
#
_symmetry.space_group_name_H-M   'P 1'
#
loop_
_entity.id
_entity.type
_entity.pdbx_description
1 polymer ?
#
loop_
_entity_poly.entity_id
_entity_poly.type
_entity_poly.pdbx_seq_one_letter_code
_entity_poly.pdbx_strand_id
1 'polypeptide(L)'
;MENDIKNLIEESVSKLEKKDFKIFFFVMDTKGNTIASVANIYEHAKVLRELGYDAQILHEKNDYTPIAESLGEGYSDIPHVSIESQQLKVNTHDFIIIPEIFANVMEQTAKLPSKRIVFVQSYDYIFEMLVPGKSWTDYGIRDVITTSEKQKEYVENLFSKRIKAEVIPVSIPKYFKPSDKPKKPIISIYTRDQRDLVKIYKAFYLRFPHLKWVSFRDMRGLPRETFAKSLAESCLAVWVDRVSSFGTFPLEAIKSDVPVLGLVPDMVPEWMSDKNGLWTHDPVMIADLIANYFQAWLEDSEPQELYEEMTKLKESYSCEEQKEKITEIYGKIIQERIEELKSNLPVENVELANNIEQ
;
A
#
# COMPACT_ATOMS: atom_id res chain seq x y z
N MET A 1 1.84 -35.20 32.91
CA MET A 1 0.76 -34.21 32.68
C MET A 1 1.24 -32.98 31.87
N GLU A 2 2.22 -32.20 32.38
CA GLU A 2 2.71 -31.01 31.67
C GLU A 2 3.38 -31.33 30.32
N ASN A 3 4.20 -32.38 30.26
CA ASN A 3 4.83 -32.88 29.03
C ASN A 3 3.82 -33.49 28.04
N ASP A 4 2.75 -34.10 28.53
CA ASP A 4 1.74 -34.73 27.69
C ASP A 4 0.88 -33.65 27.00
N ILE A 5 0.56 -32.55 27.69
CA ILE A 5 -0.16 -31.41 27.15
C ILE A 5 0.71 -30.67 26.11
N LYS A 6 2.00 -30.50 26.40
CA LYS A 6 2.94 -29.91 25.46
C LYS A 6 3.03 -30.73 24.18
N ASN A 7 3.14 -32.04 24.26
CA ASN A 7 3.18 -32.92 23.11
C ASN A 7 1.88 -32.87 22.29
N LEU A 8 0.70 -32.82 22.94
CA LEU A 8 -0.59 -32.71 22.27
C LEU A 8 -0.72 -31.40 21.47
N ILE A 9 -0.24 -30.27 22.02
CA ILE A 9 -0.32 -28.99 21.33
C ILE A 9 0.72 -28.92 20.21
N GLU A 10 1.95 -29.41 20.42
CA GLU A 10 2.95 -29.54 19.36
C GLU A 10 2.42 -30.40 18.20
N GLU A 11 1.72 -31.48 18.50
CA GLU A 11 1.07 -32.33 17.51
C GLU A 11 -0.07 -31.59 16.80
N SER A 12 -0.91 -30.87 17.52
CA SER A 12 -2.03 -30.07 16.94
C SER A 12 -1.50 -28.95 16.04
N VAL A 13 -0.51 -28.19 16.49
CA VAL A 13 0.11 -27.10 15.71
C VAL A 13 0.84 -27.64 14.49
N SER A 14 1.47 -28.82 14.58
CA SER A 14 2.15 -29.44 13.43
C SER A 14 1.20 -29.99 12.36
N LYS A 15 -0.07 -30.17 12.68
CA LYS A 15 -1.13 -30.59 11.74
C LYS A 15 -1.80 -29.43 11.00
N LEU A 16 -1.52 -28.17 11.39
CA LEU A 16 -2.08 -27.01 10.71
C LEU A 16 -1.59 -26.91 9.26
N GLU A 17 -2.55 -26.84 8.35
CA GLU A 17 -2.34 -26.59 6.92
C GLU A 17 -2.52 -25.08 6.62
N LYS A 18 -2.09 -24.64 5.44
CA LYS A 18 -2.23 -23.24 5.02
C LYS A 18 -3.67 -22.71 5.16
N LYS A 19 -4.66 -23.52 4.81
CA LYS A 19 -6.10 -23.18 4.89
C LYS A 19 -6.63 -22.95 6.30
N ASP A 20 -5.91 -23.44 7.32
CA ASP A 20 -6.32 -23.30 8.72
C ASP A 20 -5.91 -21.94 9.30
N PHE A 21 -4.96 -21.24 8.65
CA PHE A 21 -4.56 -19.90 9.04
C PHE A 21 -5.48 -18.86 8.41
N LYS A 22 -6.29 -18.18 9.23
CA LYS A 22 -7.04 -17.01 8.80
C LYS A 22 -6.18 -15.77 8.90
N ILE A 23 -6.16 -14.99 7.84
CA ILE A 23 -5.40 -13.73 7.76
C ILE A 23 -6.40 -12.62 7.45
N PHE A 24 -6.77 -11.87 8.48
CA PHE A 24 -7.74 -10.79 8.39
C PHE A 24 -7.03 -9.48 8.06
N PHE A 25 -7.39 -8.86 6.97
CA PHE A 25 -6.92 -7.54 6.59
C PHE A 25 -7.94 -6.48 6.95
N PHE A 26 -7.65 -5.67 7.96
CA PHE A 26 -8.53 -4.56 8.30
C PHE A 26 -8.47 -3.47 7.25
N VAL A 27 -9.64 -2.98 6.82
CA VAL A 27 -9.75 -1.90 5.83
C VAL A 27 -10.79 -0.87 6.25
N MET A 28 -10.57 0.38 5.83
CA MET A 28 -11.56 1.43 5.93
C MET A 28 -12.60 1.31 4.81
N ASP A 29 -13.84 1.72 5.10
CA ASP A 29 -14.86 1.86 4.07
C ASP A 29 -14.63 3.13 3.25
N THR A 30 -14.21 2.95 2.01
CA THR A 30 -13.97 4.04 1.05
C THR A 30 -15.21 4.39 0.23
N LYS A 31 -16.38 3.84 0.59
CA LYS A 31 -17.65 4.00 -0.14
C LYS A 31 -17.53 3.65 -1.63
N GLY A 32 -16.82 2.55 -1.92
CA GLY A 32 -16.57 2.07 -3.28
C GLY A 32 -15.49 2.82 -4.06
N ASN A 33 -14.86 3.85 -3.47
CA ASN A 33 -13.76 4.55 -4.13
C ASN A 33 -12.46 3.75 -4.02
N THR A 34 -11.82 3.49 -5.14
CA THR A 34 -10.54 2.79 -5.18
C THR A 34 -9.41 3.75 -4.79
N ILE A 35 -8.82 3.53 -3.61
CA ILE A 35 -7.59 4.20 -3.18
C ILE A 35 -6.43 3.21 -3.16
N ALA A 36 -5.23 3.68 -3.46
CA ALA A 36 -4.05 2.83 -3.66
C ALA A 36 -3.72 1.95 -2.44
N SER A 37 -3.83 2.49 -1.23
CA SER A 37 -3.54 1.74 0.01
C SER A 37 -4.52 0.59 0.24
N VAL A 38 -5.83 0.78 -0.04
CA VAL A 38 -6.82 -0.30 0.09
C VAL A 38 -6.65 -1.31 -1.05
N ALA A 39 -6.39 -0.86 -2.28
CA ALA A 39 -6.10 -1.75 -3.40
C ALA A 39 -4.91 -2.66 -3.13
N ASN A 40 -3.83 -2.13 -2.53
CA ASN A 40 -2.66 -2.90 -2.14
C ASN A 40 -2.99 -3.98 -1.08
N ILE A 41 -3.88 -3.69 -0.12
CA ILE A 41 -4.37 -4.68 0.85
C ILE A 41 -5.10 -5.84 0.15
N TYR A 42 -5.98 -5.51 -0.81
CA TYR A 42 -6.68 -6.53 -1.60
C TYR A 42 -5.70 -7.39 -2.42
N GLU A 43 -4.61 -6.81 -2.94
CA GLU A 43 -3.57 -7.57 -3.64
C GLU A 43 -2.90 -8.59 -2.71
N HIS A 44 -2.53 -8.19 -1.48
CA HIS A 44 -2.00 -9.12 -0.48
C HIS A 44 -2.99 -10.25 -0.18
N ALA A 45 -4.26 -9.92 0.05
CA ALA A 45 -5.27 -10.93 0.34
C ALA A 45 -5.46 -11.91 -0.83
N LYS A 46 -5.50 -11.40 -2.08
CA LYS A 46 -5.61 -12.22 -3.30
C LYS A 46 -4.43 -13.19 -3.42
N VAL A 47 -3.21 -12.70 -3.33
CA VAL A 47 -2.00 -13.53 -3.45
C VAL A 47 -1.98 -14.61 -2.37
N LEU A 48 -2.32 -14.29 -1.12
CA LEU A 48 -2.36 -15.27 -0.04
C LEU A 48 -3.42 -16.35 -0.29
N ARG A 49 -4.57 -15.98 -0.85
CA ARG A 49 -5.59 -16.98 -1.25
C ARG A 49 -5.10 -17.88 -2.38
N GLU A 50 -4.41 -17.33 -3.37
CA GLU A 50 -3.76 -18.13 -4.43
C GLU A 50 -2.73 -19.11 -3.87
N LEU A 51 -2.08 -18.77 -2.75
CA LEU A 51 -1.14 -19.64 -2.02
C LEU A 51 -1.84 -20.68 -1.12
N GLY A 52 -3.18 -20.61 -0.98
CA GLY A 52 -3.99 -21.55 -0.21
C GLY A 52 -4.27 -21.16 1.24
N TYR A 53 -3.98 -19.91 1.64
CA TYR A 53 -4.36 -19.36 2.95
C TYR A 53 -5.81 -18.84 2.94
N ASP A 54 -6.46 -18.82 4.10
CA ASP A 54 -7.78 -18.20 4.27
C ASP A 54 -7.65 -16.70 4.57
N ALA A 55 -7.26 -15.94 3.54
CA ALA A 55 -7.16 -14.48 3.64
C ALA A 55 -8.52 -13.81 3.39
N GLN A 56 -8.89 -12.87 4.26
CA GLN A 56 -10.21 -12.23 4.29
C GLN A 56 -10.06 -10.72 4.53
N ILE A 57 -11.00 -9.95 3.99
CA ILE A 57 -11.13 -8.52 4.30
C ILE A 57 -11.97 -8.35 5.56
N LEU A 58 -11.42 -7.66 6.55
CA LEU A 58 -12.08 -7.32 7.81
C LEU A 58 -12.46 -5.85 7.79
N HIS A 59 -13.70 -5.53 8.08
CA HIS A 59 -14.20 -4.15 8.18
C HIS A 59 -15.03 -3.94 9.45
N GLU A 60 -15.26 -2.68 9.81
CA GLU A 60 -15.94 -2.36 11.05
C GLU A 60 -17.42 -2.74 10.99
N LYS A 61 -18.14 -2.28 9.96
CA LYS A 61 -19.61 -2.33 9.86
C LYS A 61 -20.11 -3.32 8.82
N ASN A 62 -21.34 -3.78 9.00
CA ASN A 62 -21.99 -4.69 8.06
C ASN A 62 -22.37 -4.04 6.71
N ASP A 63 -22.48 -2.70 6.63
CA ASP A 63 -22.84 -1.94 5.44
C ASP A 63 -21.63 -1.50 4.58
N TYR A 64 -20.51 -2.19 4.71
CA TYR A 64 -19.28 -1.93 3.94
C TYR A 64 -19.51 -2.03 2.43
N THR A 65 -18.93 -1.10 1.68
CA THR A 65 -18.99 -1.08 0.21
C THR A 65 -17.68 -1.61 -0.39
N PRO A 66 -17.63 -2.86 -0.89
CA PRO A 66 -16.41 -3.43 -1.47
C PRO A 66 -15.91 -2.66 -2.69
N ILE A 67 -14.56 -2.62 -2.85
CA ILE A 67 -13.92 -2.07 -4.06
C ILE A 67 -13.51 -3.17 -5.06
N ALA A 68 -13.78 -4.43 -4.75
CA ALA A 68 -13.32 -5.59 -5.51
C ALA A 68 -13.65 -5.52 -7.00
N GLU A 69 -14.88 -5.13 -7.37
CA GLU A 69 -15.29 -4.98 -8.77
C GLU A 69 -14.46 -3.95 -9.54
N SER A 70 -14.03 -2.89 -8.87
CA SER A 70 -13.21 -1.82 -9.48
C SER A 70 -11.74 -2.22 -9.65
N LEU A 71 -11.29 -3.29 -8.98
CA LEU A 71 -9.94 -3.83 -9.09
C LEU A 71 -9.78 -4.85 -10.22
N GLY A 72 -10.89 -5.46 -10.66
CA GLY A 72 -10.91 -6.41 -11.76
C GLY A 72 -11.05 -7.87 -11.33
N GLU A 73 -10.62 -8.77 -12.18
CA GLU A 73 -10.82 -10.22 -11.99
C GLU A 73 -10.02 -10.78 -10.80
N GLY A 74 -10.63 -11.70 -10.07
CA GLY A 74 -10.02 -12.43 -8.95
C GLY A 74 -10.07 -11.71 -7.59
N TYR A 75 -10.64 -10.51 -7.51
CA TYR A 75 -10.79 -9.82 -6.22
C TYR A 75 -12.20 -10.02 -5.62
N SER A 76 -13.20 -10.28 -6.43
CA SER A 76 -14.60 -10.47 -5.98
C SER A 76 -14.79 -11.73 -5.14
N ASP A 77 -13.89 -12.70 -5.26
CA ASP A 77 -13.93 -13.97 -4.51
C ASP A 77 -13.29 -13.88 -3.12
N ILE A 78 -12.73 -12.70 -2.75
CA ILE A 78 -12.13 -12.50 -1.43
C ILE A 78 -13.27 -12.33 -0.42
N PRO A 79 -13.34 -13.18 0.63
CA PRO A 79 -14.40 -13.08 1.64
C PRO A 79 -14.29 -11.79 2.44
N HIS A 80 -15.45 -11.28 2.85
CA HIS A 80 -15.59 -10.11 3.70
C HIS A 80 -16.23 -10.48 5.02
N VAL A 81 -15.65 -9.99 6.13
CA VAL A 81 -16.16 -10.20 7.48
C VAL A 81 -16.22 -8.87 8.21
N SER A 82 -17.31 -8.65 8.95
CA SER A 82 -17.48 -7.46 9.79
C SER A 82 -17.15 -7.75 11.26
N ILE A 83 -16.53 -6.79 11.95
CA ILE A 83 -16.34 -6.85 13.39
C ILE A 83 -17.69 -6.90 14.13
N GLU A 84 -18.71 -6.22 13.61
CA GLU A 84 -20.08 -6.26 14.15
C GLU A 84 -20.75 -7.63 13.97
N SER A 85 -20.19 -8.50 13.13
CA SER A 85 -20.74 -9.84 12.91
C SER A 85 -20.45 -10.74 14.10
N GLN A 86 -21.49 -11.39 14.64
CA GLN A 86 -21.33 -12.42 15.68
C GLN A 86 -20.63 -13.70 15.15
N GLN A 87 -20.34 -13.76 13.85
CA GLN A 87 -19.68 -14.89 13.20
C GLN A 87 -18.15 -14.76 13.17
N LEU A 88 -17.59 -13.60 13.56
CA LEU A 88 -16.15 -13.42 13.61
C LEU A 88 -15.54 -14.29 14.72
N LYS A 89 -14.87 -15.36 14.31
CA LYS A 89 -14.09 -16.23 15.20
C LYS A 89 -12.63 -16.06 14.87
N VAL A 90 -11.82 -15.76 15.90
CA VAL A 90 -10.38 -15.53 15.78
C VAL A 90 -9.66 -16.49 16.71
N ASN A 91 -8.75 -17.28 16.16
CA ASN A 91 -7.97 -18.30 16.87
C ASN A 91 -6.54 -17.80 17.19
N THR A 92 -5.83 -18.54 18.03
CA THR A 92 -4.42 -18.22 18.41
C THR A 92 -3.45 -18.24 17.24
N HIS A 93 -3.71 -19.05 16.22
CA HIS A 93 -2.89 -19.15 15.00
C HIS A 93 -3.27 -18.17 13.90
N ASP A 94 -4.38 -17.40 14.08
CA ASP A 94 -4.82 -16.43 13.10
C ASP A 94 -4.01 -15.12 13.17
N PHE A 95 -4.13 -14.31 12.12
CA PHE A 95 -3.46 -13.02 11.99
C PHE A 95 -4.46 -11.91 11.73
N ILE A 96 -4.20 -10.73 12.31
CA ILE A 96 -4.92 -9.49 11.98
C ILE A 96 -3.90 -8.46 11.50
N ILE A 97 -4.03 -8.07 10.25
CA ILE A 97 -3.20 -7.06 9.60
C ILE A 97 -3.93 -5.72 9.71
N ILE A 98 -3.35 -4.76 10.41
CA ILE A 98 -4.00 -3.48 10.74
C ILE A 98 -3.19 -2.34 10.11
N PRO A 99 -3.76 -1.53 9.20
CA PRO A 99 -3.07 -0.35 8.70
C PRO A 99 -2.68 0.63 9.82
N GLU A 100 -1.58 1.33 9.63
CA GLU A 100 -0.95 2.22 10.60
C GLU A 100 -1.87 3.29 11.19
N ILE A 101 -2.86 3.73 10.41
CA ILE A 101 -3.82 4.77 10.83
C ILE A 101 -4.80 4.30 11.92
N PHE A 102 -4.97 2.99 12.13
CA PHE A 102 -6.02 2.44 12.98
C PHE A 102 -5.52 2.04 14.38
N ALA A 103 -4.92 2.98 15.14
CA ALA A 103 -4.49 2.72 16.52
C ALA A 103 -5.66 2.31 17.45
N ASN A 104 -6.88 2.80 17.19
CA ASN A 104 -8.09 2.38 17.90
C ASN A 104 -8.41 0.90 17.70
N VAL A 105 -8.23 0.36 16.50
CA VAL A 105 -8.40 -1.08 16.20
C VAL A 105 -7.32 -1.90 16.88
N MET A 106 -6.08 -1.40 16.91
CA MET A 106 -4.97 -2.03 17.65
C MET A 106 -5.30 -2.18 19.13
N GLU A 107 -5.87 -1.14 19.74
CA GLU A 107 -6.30 -1.17 21.14
C GLU A 107 -7.47 -2.14 21.35
N GLN A 108 -8.52 -2.06 20.53
CA GLN A 108 -9.72 -2.93 20.64
C GLN A 108 -9.36 -4.41 20.48
N THR A 109 -8.40 -4.73 19.61
CA THR A 109 -7.96 -6.10 19.35
C THR A 109 -6.86 -6.59 20.32
N ALA A 110 -6.43 -5.76 21.29
CA ALA A 110 -5.31 -6.07 22.17
C ALA A 110 -5.46 -7.36 22.99
N LYS A 111 -6.71 -7.74 23.28
CA LYS A 111 -7.04 -8.94 24.06
C LYS A 111 -7.30 -10.18 23.21
N LEU A 112 -7.32 -10.05 21.89
CA LEU A 112 -7.53 -11.22 21.02
C LEU A 112 -6.30 -12.12 21.03
N PRO A 113 -6.47 -13.45 20.91
CA PRO A 113 -5.38 -14.40 20.97
C PRO A 113 -4.51 -14.42 19.70
N SER A 114 -5.00 -13.84 18.60
CA SER A 114 -4.32 -13.79 17.30
C SER A 114 -3.07 -12.94 17.30
N LYS A 115 -2.16 -13.22 16.38
CA LYS A 115 -1.02 -12.34 16.10
C LYS A 115 -1.49 -11.10 15.31
N ARG A 116 -1.09 -9.93 15.78
CA ARG A 116 -1.41 -8.66 15.12
C ARG A 116 -0.17 -8.07 14.50
N ILE A 117 -0.31 -7.56 13.26
CA ILE A 117 0.76 -6.98 12.48
C ILE A 117 0.30 -5.61 11.99
N VAL A 118 1.12 -4.58 12.14
CA VAL A 118 0.83 -3.27 11.57
C VAL A 118 1.32 -3.23 10.13
N PHE A 119 0.47 -2.76 9.23
CA PHE A 119 0.82 -2.56 7.83
C PHE A 119 0.99 -1.06 7.54
N VAL A 120 2.25 -0.62 7.44
CA VAL A 120 2.61 0.79 7.20
C VAL A 120 2.70 1.04 5.71
N GLN A 121 1.81 1.87 5.21
CA GLN A 121 1.80 2.32 3.81
C GLN A 121 2.12 3.81 3.68
N SER A 122 1.94 4.58 4.77
CA SER A 122 2.37 5.98 4.85
C SER A 122 2.91 6.29 6.25
N TYR A 123 4.12 6.84 6.32
CA TYR A 123 4.74 7.22 7.59
C TYR A 123 3.97 8.32 8.32
N ASP A 124 3.29 9.19 7.57
CA ASP A 124 2.55 10.34 8.11
C ASP A 124 1.33 9.92 8.94
N TYR A 125 0.67 8.83 8.53
CA TYR A 125 -0.52 8.34 9.22
C TYR A 125 -0.25 7.59 10.53
N ILE A 126 0.99 7.27 10.85
CA ILE A 126 1.36 6.59 12.09
C ILE A 126 0.84 7.32 13.34
N PHE A 127 0.80 8.64 13.28
CA PHE A 127 0.44 9.49 14.41
C PHE A 127 -1.03 9.88 14.47
N GLU A 128 -1.82 9.62 13.42
CA GLU A 128 -3.19 10.12 13.28
C GLU A 128 -4.10 9.74 14.47
N MET A 129 -4.09 8.48 14.87
CA MET A 129 -4.93 7.98 15.95
C MET A 129 -4.12 7.46 17.14
N LEU A 130 -2.80 7.61 17.12
CA LEU A 130 -1.94 7.14 18.20
C LEU A 130 -2.04 8.09 19.40
N VAL A 131 -2.47 7.58 20.54
CA VAL A 131 -2.59 8.35 21.77
C VAL A 131 -1.20 8.81 22.22
N PRO A 132 -1.00 10.10 22.56
CA PRO A 132 0.27 10.61 23.08
C PRO A 132 0.82 9.75 24.23
N GLY A 133 2.08 9.35 24.14
CA GLY A 133 2.73 8.47 25.13
C GLY A 133 2.44 6.98 24.98
N LYS A 134 1.60 6.58 24.04
CA LYS A 134 1.39 5.17 23.65
C LYS A 134 2.20 4.82 22.43
N SER A 135 2.54 3.54 22.30
CA SER A 135 3.17 2.96 21.13
C SER A 135 2.50 1.65 20.74
N TRP A 136 2.78 1.12 19.58
CA TRP A 136 2.23 -0.18 19.15
C TRP A 136 2.61 -1.31 20.10
N THR A 137 3.77 -1.24 20.77
CA THR A 137 4.20 -2.23 21.75
C THR A 137 3.34 -2.23 23.02
N ASP A 138 2.69 -1.10 23.36
CA ASP A 138 1.73 -1.03 24.46
C ASP A 138 0.42 -1.77 24.15
N TYR A 139 0.13 -1.96 22.86
CA TYR A 139 -0.95 -2.81 22.39
C TYR A 139 -0.50 -4.25 22.10
N GLY A 140 0.77 -4.59 22.42
CA GLY A 140 1.34 -5.94 22.22
C GLY A 140 1.72 -6.26 20.77
N ILE A 141 1.89 -5.23 19.91
CA ILE A 141 2.29 -5.40 18.51
C ILE A 141 3.78 -5.14 18.37
N ARG A 142 4.51 -6.07 17.73
CA ARG A 142 5.96 -5.98 17.49
C ARG A 142 6.33 -6.24 16.03
N ASP A 143 5.45 -6.84 15.26
CA ASP A 143 5.68 -7.19 13.87
C ASP A 143 5.00 -6.16 12.98
N VAL A 144 5.72 -5.70 11.97
CA VAL A 144 5.31 -4.65 11.05
C VAL A 144 5.63 -5.05 9.61
N ILE A 145 4.76 -4.73 8.69
CA ILE A 145 5.03 -4.78 7.25
C ILE A 145 5.08 -3.35 6.74
N THR A 146 6.07 -3.02 5.93
CA THR A 146 6.22 -1.71 5.29
C THR A 146 6.31 -1.85 3.77
N THR A 147 6.18 -0.76 3.05
CA THR A 147 6.23 -0.77 1.58
C THR A 147 7.61 -0.40 1.02
N SER A 148 8.56 0.00 1.87
CA SER A 148 9.93 0.37 1.45
C SER A 148 10.93 0.21 2.59
N GLU A 149 12.22 0.08 2.26
CA GLU A 149 13.30 0.00 3.26
C GLU A 149 13.41 1.31 4.06
N LYS A 150 13.18 2.46 3.44
CA LYS A 150 13.16 3.76 4.15
C LYS A 150 12.05 3.83 5.19
N GLN A 151 10.86 3.33 4.88
CA GLN A 151 9.78 3.25 5.86
C GLN A 151 10.13 2.28 6.99
N LYS A 152 10.73 1.13 6.67
CA LYS A 152 11.20 0.16 7.66
C LYS A 152 12.20 0.82 8.62
N GLU A 153 13.25 1.44 8.08
CA GLU A 153 14.26 2.13 8.88
C GLU A 153 13.64 3.21 9.77
N TYR A 154 12.74 4.03 9.21
CA TYR A 154 12.04 5.07 9.93
C TYR A 154 11.22 4.50 11.11
N VAL A 155 10.40 3.49 10.86
CA VAL A 155 9.51 2.90 11.85
C VAL A 155 10.32 2.19 12.95
N GLU A 156 11.35 1.42 12.59
CA GLU A 156 12.21 0.74 13.58
C GLU A 156 12.96 1.74 14.47
N ASN A 157 13.43 2.86 13.91
CA ASN A 157 14.07 3.93 14.68
C ASN A 157 13.06 4.67 15.58
N LEU A 158 11.87 5.01 15.05
CA LEU A 158 10.80 5.66 15.80
C LEU A 158 10.42 4.86 17.06
N PHE A 159 10.33 3.54 16.96
CA PHE A 159 10.00 2.66 18.07
C PHE A 159 11.24 2.10 18.79
N SER A 160 12.41 2.74 18.64
CA SER A 160 13.66 2.38 19.35
C SER A 160 14.02 0.90 19.18
N LYS A 161 13.87 0.34 18.00
CA LYS A 161 14.14 -1.06 17.64
C LYS A 161 13.36 -2.10 18.46
N ARG A 162 12.25 -1.69 19.08
CA ARG A 162 11.35 -2.61 19.82
C ARG A 162 10.37 -3.36 18.92
N ILE A 163 10.32 -2.99 17.65
CA ILE A 163 9.52 -3.64 16.62
C ILE A 163 10.46 -4.25 15.56
N LYS A 164 9.92 -5.22 14.81
CA LYS A 164 10.56 -5.84 13.67
C LYS A 164 9.74 -5.54 12.42
N ALA A 165 10.34 -4.89 11.44
CA ALA A 165 9.68 -4.57 10.19
C ALA A 165 10.22 -5.41 9.02
N GLU A 166 9.31 -5.90 8.18
CA GLU A 166 9.60 -6.57 6.92
C GLU A 166 9.08 -5.72 5.76
N VAL A 167 9.70 -5.81 4.60
CA VAL A 167 9.36 -4.98 3.43
C VAL A 167 8.66 -5.80 2.36
N ILE A 168 7.46 -5.36 1.99
CA ILE A 168 6.73 -5.85 0.81
C ILE A 168 6.40 -4.63 -0.05
N PRO A 169 7.12 -4.39 -1.16
CA PRO A 169 6.91 -3.21 -2.00
C PRO A 169 5.54 -3.27 -2.69
N VAL A 170 5.01 -2.10 -2.99
CA VAL A 170 3.78 -1.98 -3.79
C VAL A 170 4.09 -2.29 -5.24
N SER A 171 3.23 -3.04 -5.93
CA SER A 171 3.36 -3.25 -7.37
C SER A 171 2.55 -2.25 -8.20
N ILE A 172 2.98 -2.06 -9.43
CA ILE A 172 2.27 -1.27 -10.42
C ILE A 172 1.62 -2.22 -11.43
N PRO A 173 0.28 -2.22 -11.53
CA PRO A 173 -0.45 -3.13 -12.40
C PRO A 173 -0.05 -3.05 -13.88
N LYS A 174 -0.09 -4.19 -14.59
CA LYS A 174 0.32 -4.32 -16.00
C LYS A 174 -0.50 -3.52 -17.02
N TYR A 175 -1.68 -3.03 -16.64
CA TYR A 175 -2.48 -2.16 -17.50
C TYR A 175 -1.92 -0.73 -17.59
N PHE A 176 -0.99 -0.34 -16.72
CA PHE A 176 -0.15 0.84 -16.92
C PHE A 176 0.94 0.50 -17.94
N LYS A 177 0.73 0.90 -19.14
CA LYS A 177 1.62 0.64 -20.29
C LYS A 177 1.56 1.80 -21.28
N PRO A 178 2.57 1.92 -22.13
CA PRO A 178 2.59 2.94 -23.18
C PRO A 178 1.34 2.90 -24.04
N SER A 179 0.94 4.07 -24.55
CA SER A 179 -0.13 4.18 -25.56
C SER A 179 0.42 3.84 -26.95
N ASP A 180 -0.36 3.13 -27.76
CA ASP A 180 -0.07 2.93 -29.20
C ASP A 180 -0.29 4.19 -30.03
N LYS A 181 -0.84 5.26 -29.41
CA LYS A 181 -1.11 6.54 -30.07
C LYS A 181 -0.09 7.60 -29.65
N PRO A 182 0.19 8.58 -30.49
CA PRO A 182 1.02 9.73 -30.12
C PRO A 182 0.49 10.42 -28.85
N LYS A 183 1.41 10.92 -28.05
CA LYS A 183 1.09 11.71 -26.85
C LYS A 183 0.34 12.97 -27.24
N LYS A 184 -0.59 13.38 -26.41
CA LYS A 184 -1.39 14.59 -26.60
C LYS A 184 -0.84 15.73 -25.74
N PRO A 185 -1.08 17.00 -26.07
CA PRO A 185 -0.71 18.15 -25.25
C PRO A 185 -1.58 18.24 -23.99
N ILE A 186 -1.58 17.17 -23.22
CA ILE A 186 -2.32 16.99 -21.97
C ILE A 186 -1.33 16.75 -20.85
N ILE A 187 -1.48 17.50 -19.79
CA ILE A 187 -0.73 17.33 -18.54
C ILE A 187 -1.64 16.62 -17.55
N SER A 188 -1.37 15.36 -17.26
CA SER A 188 -2.04 14.63 -16.19
C SER A 188 -1.50 15.07 -14.85
N ILE A 189 -2.36 15.55 -13.95
CA ILE A 189 -1.93 16.04 -12.65
C ILE A 189 -2.61 15.26 -11.51
N TYR A 190 -1.79 14.84 -10.56
CA TYR A 190 -2.25 14.24 -9.31
C TYR A 190 -1.73 15.06 -8.13
N THR A 191 -2.65 15.59 -7.35
CA THR A 191 -2.36 16.34 -6.12
C THR A 191 -3.21 15.78 -4.99
N ARG A 192 -2.66 15.71 -3.78
CA ARG A 192 -3.46 15.36 -2.60
C ARG A 192 -4.45 16.49 -2.26
N ASP A 193 -3.99 17.75 -2.33
CA ASP A 193 -4.81 18.93 -2.09
C ASP A 193 -5.29 19.57 -3.40
N GLN A 194 -6.62 19.69 -3.55
CA GLN A 194 -7.22 20.34 -4.70
C GLN A 194 -6.76 21.80 -4.89
N ARG A 195 -6.41 22.47 -3.80
CA ARG A 195 -5.91 23.85 -3.87
C ARG A 195 -4.58 23.94 -4.63
N ASP A 196 -3.75 22.92 -4.54
CA ASP A 196 -2.47 22.90 -5.27
C ASP A 196 -2.70 22.73 -6.76
N LEU A 197 -3.63 21.86 -7.18
CA LEU A 197 -4.06 21.78 -8.58
C LEU A 197 -4.46 23.14 -9.13
N VAL A 198 -5.37 23.84 -8.42
CA VAL A 198 -5.89 25.16 -8.84
C VAL A 198 -4.77 26.19 -8.93
N LYS A 199 -3.84 26.21 -7.99
CA LYS A 199 -2.68 27.12 -7.99
C LYS A 199 -1.79 26.86 -9.21
N ILE A 200 -1.45 25.60 -9.47
CA ILE A 200 -0.52 25.22 -10.54
C ILE A 200 -1.06 25.62 -11.89
N TYR A 201 -2.29 25.21 -12.25
CA TYR A 201 -2.80 25.54 -13.58
C TYR A 201 -3.08 27.05 -13.76
N LYS A 202 -3.51 27.75 -12.70
CA LYS A 202 -3.71 29.22 -12.77
C LYS A 202 -2.39 29.95 -12.92
N ALA A 203 -1.35 29.54 -12.17
CA ALA A 203 -0.02 30.12 -12.30
C ALA A 203 0.55 29.89 -13.70
N PHE A 204 0.39 28.66 -14.23
CA PHE A 204 0.83 28.31 -15.58
C PHE A 204 0.17 29.20 -16.65
N TYR A 205 -1.15 29.30 -16.69
CA TYR A 205 -1.84 30.11 -17.69
C TYR A 205 -1.64 31.62 -17.52
N LEU A 206 -1.39 32.09 -16.29
CA LEU A 206 -1.05 33.49 -16.05
C LEU A 206 0.33 33.85 -16.60
N ARG A 207 1.32 32.99 -16.36
CA ARG A 207 2.73 33.23 -16.77
C ARG A 207 2.99 32.90 -18.24
N PHE A 208 2.25 31.92 -18.79
CA PHE A 208 2.43 31.41 -20.16
C PHE A 208 1.13 31.50 -20.96
N PRO A 209 0.59 32.69 -21.23
CA PRO A 209 -0.71 32.86 -21.88
C PRO A 209 -0.76 32.30 -23.31
N HIS A 210 0.37 32.15 -23.99
CA HIS A 210 0.47 31.53 -25.31
C HIS A 210 0.29 30.00 -25.27
N LEU A 211 0.37 29.36 -24.09
CA LEU A 211 0.14 27.93 -23.88
C LEU A 211 -1.28 27.60 -23.37
N LYS A 212 -2.26 28.52 -23.52
CA LYS A 212 -3.64 28.29 -23.06
C LYS A 212 -4.34 27.08 -23.72
N TRP A 213 -3.81 26.58 -24.81
CA TRP A 213 -4.33 25.41 -25.52
C TRP A 213 -3.84 24.08 -24.91
N VAL A 214 -2.89 24.10 -23.98
CA VAL A 214 -2.47 22.93 -23.20
C VAL A 214 -3.55 22.59 -22.19
N SER A 215 -3.92 21.33 -22.09
CA SER A 215 -4.97 20.88 -21.18
C SER A 215 -4.38 20.27 -19.92
N PHE A 216 -4.95 20.63 -18.77
CA PHE A 216 -4.69 19.93 -17.50
C PHE A 216 -5.80 18.95 -17.21
N ARG A 217 -5.44 17.73 -16.82
CA ARG A 217 -6.37 16.67 -16.45
C ARG A 217 -6.15 16.27 -15.00
N ASP A 218 -7.15 16.53 -14.15
CA ASP A 218 -7.17 16.02 -12.79
C ASP A 218 -7.35 14.50 -12.80
N MET A 219 -6.41 13.78 -12.22
CA MET A 219 -6.40 12.31 -12.21
C MET A 219 -7.17 11.71 -11.05
N ARG A 220 -7.64 12.51 -10.09
CA ARG A 220 -8.37 12.01 -8.91
C ARG A 220 -9.77 11.52 -9.27
N GLY A 221 -10.19 10.44 -8.60
CA GLY A 221 -11.54 9.90 -8.72
C GLY A 221 -11.86 9.23 -10.06
N LEU A 222 -10.88 9.04 -10.93
CA LEU A 222 -11.08 8.31 -12.18
C LEU A 222 -11.10 6.80 -11.91
N PRO A 223 -12.01 6.04 -12.57
CA PRO A 223 -11.92 4.58 -12.59
C PRO A 223 -10.56 4.12 -13.13
N ARG A 224 -10.00 3.04 -12.59
CA ARG A 224 -8.61 2.62 -12.85
C ARG A 224 -8.24 2.46 -14.32
N GLU A 225 -9.11 1.86 -15.13
CA GLU A 225 -8.87 1.76 -16.59
C GLU A 225 -8.86 3.11 -17.29
N THR A 226 -9.80 4.00 -16.94
CA THR A 226 -9.86 5.37 -17.47
C THR A 226 -8.63 6.15 -17.03
N PHE A 227 -8.20 5.97 -15.78
CA PHE A 227 -6.99 6.57 -15.25
C PHE A 227 -5.75 6.14 -16.07
N ALA A 228 -5.53 4.85 -16.26
CA ALA A 228 -4.40 4.34 -17.02
C ALA A 228 -4.39 4.83 -18.48
N LYS A 229 -5.54 4.78 -19.18
CA LYS A 229 -5.67 5.30 -20.55
C LYS A 229 -5.39 6.81 -20.61
N SER A 230 -5.97 7.56 -19.68
CA SER A 230 -5.78 9.02 -19.61
C SER A 230 -4.33 9.40 -19.37
N LEU A 231 -3.65 8.67 -18.46
CA LEU A 231 -2.25 8.86 -18.16
C LEU A 231 -1.38 8.55 -19.39
N ALA A 232 -1.58 7.39 -20.00
CA ALA A 232 -0.80 6.95 -21.18
C ALA A 232 -0.91 7.89 -22.39
N GLU A 233 -2.00 8.66 -22.53
CA GLU A 233 -2.18 9.66 -23.60
C GLU A 233 -1.48 11.00 -23.33
N SER A 234 -1.04 11.26 -22.09
CA SER A 234 -0.49 12.55 -21.67
C SER A 234 0.98 12.70 -22.08
N CYS A 235 1.41 13.92 -22.37
CA CYS A 235 2.82 14.22 -22.62
C CYS A 235 3.64 14.40 -21.34
N LEU A 236 2.98 14.73 -20.23
CA LEU A 236 3.62 14.96 -18.92
C LEU A 236 2.67 14.57 -17.81
N ALA A 237 3.23 14.02 -16.74
CA ALA A 237 2.56 13.78 -15.47
C ALA A 237 3.11 14.72 -14.39
N VAL A 238 2.23 15.38 -13.63
CA VAL A 238 2.60 16.27 -12.53
C VAL A 238 2.13 15.68 -11.22
N TRP A 239 3.07 15.45 -10.30
CA TRP A 239 2.80 14.87 -8.99
C TRP A 239 3.12 15.86 -7.87
N VAL A 240 2.10 16.14 -7.04
CA VAL A 240 2.24 17.02 -5.87
C VAL A 240 1.62 16.35 -4.65
N ASP A 241 2.47 15.66 -3.92
CA ASP A 241 2.10 15.00 -2.66
C ASP A 241 3.27 15.01 -1.70
N ARG A 242 3.24 15.93 -0.72
CA ARG A 242 4.34 16.11 0.23
C ARG A 242 4.47 14.98 1.23
N VAL A 243 3.34 14.34 1.58
CA VAL A 243 3.27 13.33 2.65
C VAL A 243 3.28 11.90 2.11
N SER A 244 3.39 11.73 0.80
CA SER A 244 3.52 10.38 0.22
C SER A 244 4.88 9.79 0.53
N SER A 245 4.89 8.57 1.02
CA SER A 245 6.14 7.85 1.30
C SER A 245 6.56 6.87 0.22
N PHE A 246 5.65 6.48 -0.68
CA PHE A 246 5.97 5.55 -1.79
C PHE A 246 5.76 6.19 -3.16
N GLY A 247 4.63 6.86 -3.41
CA GLY A 247 4.36 7.56 -4.66
C GLY A 247 4.07 6.60 -5.83
N THR A 248 2.90 5.98 -5.85
CA THR A 248 2.51 5.07 -6.96
C THR A 248 2.28 5.81 -8.27
N PHE A 249 1.69 7.01 -8.22
CA PHE A 249 1.37 7.78 -9.43
C PHE A 249 2.58 8.07 -10.35
N PRO A 250 3.76 8.48 -9.82
CA PRO A 250 4.95 8.61 -10.65
C PRO A 250 5.38 7.31 -11.33
N LEU A 251 5.34 6.19 -10.63
CA LEU A 251 5.70 4.89 -11.19
C LEU A 251 4.68 4.42 -12.25
N GLU A 252 3.38 4.68 -12.04
CA GLU A 252 2.31 4.46 -13.02
C GLU A 252 2.56 5.26 -14.30
N ALA A 253 3.00 6.51 -14.17
CA ALA A 253 3.36 7.38 -15.29
C ALA A 253 4.59 6.86 -16.04
N ILE A 254 5.66 6.51 -15.33
CA ILE A 254 6.88 5.95 -15.90
C ILE A 254 6.59 4.65 -16.68
N LYS A 255 5.79 3.74 -16.12
CA LYS A 255 5.36 2.51 -16.83
C LYS A 255 4.51 2.82 -18.08
N SER A 256 3.84 3.96 -18.11
CA SER A 256 3.05 4.43 -19.25
C SER A 256 3.83 5.27 -20.26
N ASP A 257 5.18 5.32 -20.15
CA ASP A 257 6.05 6.21 -20.96
C ASP A 257 5.65 7.69 -20.85
N VAL A 258 5.32 8.14 -19.64
CA VAL A 258 5.00 9.53 -19.36
C VAL A 258 6.01 10.08 -18.37
N PRO A 259 6.80 11.07 -18.75
CA PRO A 259 7.73 11.75 -17.85
C PRO A 259 7.01 12.39 -16.67
N VAL A 260 7.70 12.44 -15.54
CA VAL A 260 7.14 12.96 -14.30
C VAL A 260 7.85 14.22 -13.85
N LEU A 261 7.06 15.17 -13.40
CA LEU A 261 7.49 16.40 -12.78
C LEU A 261 6.76 16.57 -11.45
N GLY A 262 7.40 17.09 -10.44
CA GLY A 262 6.68 17.32 -9.19
C GLY A 262 7.51 17.84 -8.03
N LEU A 263 6.87 17.84 -6.87
CA LEU A 263 7.52 18.15 -5.61
C LEU A 263 8.23 16.92 -5.04
N VAL A 264 9.41 17.15 -4.50
CA VAL A 264 10.08 16.16 -3.66
C VAL A 264 9.25 16.02 -2.37
N PRO A 265 8.77 14.82 -2.01
CA PRO A 265 8.03 14.62 -0.77
C PRO A 265 8.95 14.65 0.46
N ASP A 266 8.37 14.81 1.65
CA ASP A 266 9.11 14.86 2.91
C ASP A 266 9.89 13.57 3.17
N MET A 267 9.31 12.42 2.84
CA MET A 267 10.02 11.13 2.77
C MET A 267 10.28 10.78 1.30
N VAL A 268 11.51 11.00 0.84
CA VAL A 268 11.91 10.72 -0.54
C VAL A 268 11.84 9.22 -0.81
N PRO A 269 11.02 8.74 -1.79
CA PRO A 269 10.95 7.33 -2.14
C PRO A 269 12.28 6.76 -2.64
N GLU A 270 12.53 5.48 -2.45
CA GLU A 270 13.78 4.83 -2.86
C GLU A 270 14.03 4.88 -4.38
N TRP A 271 12.95 4.78 -5.15
CA TRP A 271 13.01 4.84 -6.61
C TRP A 271 13.28 6.24 -7.16
N MET A 272 13.06 7.30 -6.36
CA MET A 272 13.22 8.68 -6.81
C MET A 272 14.69 9.09 -6.86
N SER A 273 15.10 9.64 -7.99
CA SER A 273 16.40 10.25 -8.20
C SER A 273 16.26 11.58 -8.95
N ASP A 274 17.28 12.39 -8.94
CA ASP A 274 17.37 13.67 -9.68
C ASP A 274 17.37 13.50 -11.21
N LYS A 275 17.48 12.24 -11.70
CA LYS A 275 17.56 11.91 -13.13
C LYS A 275 16.29 11.30 -13.71
N ASN A 276 15.44 10.69 -12.87
CA ASN A 276 14.25 9.97 -13.34
C ASN A 276 12.95 10.77 -13.28
N GLY A 277 13.07 12.09 -13.09
CA GLY A 277 11.97 13.03 -13.07
C GLY A 277 12.47 14.47 -12.94
N LEU A 278 11.58 15.43 -13.13
CA LEU A 278 11.86 16.85 -12.97
C LEU A 278 11.37 17.33 -11.59
N TRP A 279 12.23 17.20 -10.59
CA TRP A 279 11.87 17.39 -9.19
C TRP A 279 12.25 18.78 -8.66
N THR A 280 11.42 19.35 -7.80
CA THR A 280 11.70 20.60 -7.09
C THR A 280 11.19 20.56 -5.66
N HIS A 281 11.85 21.31 -4.77
CA HIS A 281 11.35 21.57 -3.42
C HIS A 281 10.47 22.83 -3.35
N ASP A 282 10.49 23.65 -4.40
CA ASP A 282 9.75 24.90 -4.48
C ASP A 282 8.48 24.75 -5.34
N PRO A 283 7.27 24.80 -4.74
CA PRO A 283 6.02 24.69 -5.47
C PRO A 283 5.79 25.83 -6.48
N VAL A 284 6.47 26.97 -6.31
CA VAL A 284 6.38 28.11 -7.23
C VAL A 284 7.01 27.78 -8.57
N MET A 285 8.05 26.92 -8.57
CA MET A 285 8.78 26.54 -9.77
C MET A 285 8.03 25.55 -10.66
N ILE A 286 6.98 24.91 -10.17
CA ILE A 286 6.27 23.85 -10.94
C ILE A 286 5.74 24.37 -12.26
N ALA A 287 5.14 25.58 -12.29
CA ALA A 287 4.61 26.14 -13.52
C ALA A 287 5.69 26.40 -14.58
N ASP A 288 6.87 26.84 -14.16
CA ASP A 288 8.02 27.08 -15.03
C ASP A 288 8.59 25.77 -15.57
N LEU A 289 8.75 24.77 -14.69
CA LEU A 289 9.22 23.45 -15.10
C LEU A 289 8.29 22.78 -16.10
N ILE A 290 6.97 22.91 -15.90
CA ILE A 290 5.97 22.44 -16.86
C ILE A 290 6.17 23.12 -18.22
N ALA A 291 6.30 24.47 -18.24
CA ALA A 291 6.44 25.22 -19.48
C ALA A 291 7.73 24.86 -20.21
N ASN A 292 8.84 24.75 -19.49
CA ASN A 292 10.16 24.38 -20.04
C ASN A 292 10.13 22.97 -20.65
N TYR A 293 9.60 22.00 -19.90
CA TYR A 293 9.47 20.64 -20.43
C TYR A 293 8.56 20.59 -21.64
N PHE A 294 7.40 21.28 -21.58
CA PHE A 294 6.44 21.29 -22.66
C PHE A 294 7.01 21.93 -23.95
N GLN A 295 7.82 22.97 -23.81
CA GLN A 295 8.53 23.56 -24.94
C GLN A 295 9.53 22.56 -25.56
N ALA A 296 10.33 21.88 -24.73
CA ALA A 296 11.26 20.85 -25.19
C ALA A 296 10.54 19.70 -25.90
N TRP A 297 9.36 19.29 -25.38
CA TRP A 297 8.52 18.26 -26.00
C TRP A 297 7.98 18.68 -27.37
N LEU A 298 7.62 19.96 -27.56
CA LEU A 298 7.16 20.49 -28.86
C LEU A 298 8.32 20.54 -29.89
N GLU A 299 9.54 20.67 -29.43
CA GLU A 299 10.75 20.78 -30.25
C GLU A 299 11.49 19.44 -30.43
N ASP A 300 10.90 18.33 -29.94
CA ASP A 300 11.56 17.01 -29.90
C ASP A 300 12.97 17.06 -29.29
N SER A 301 13.13 17.87 -28.23
CA SER A 301 14.41 18.16 -27.57
C SER A 301 14.43 17.82 -26.08
N GLU A 302 13.56 16.92 -25.65
CA GLU A 302 13.49 16.48 -24.26
C GLU A 302 14.79 15.80 -23.82
N PRO A 303 15.13 15.88 -22.51
CA PRO A 303 16.35 15.28 -22.00
C PRO A 303 16.38 13.75 -22.20
N GLN A 304 17.29 13.25 -23.01
CA GLN A 304 17.42 11.82 -23.30
C GLN A 304 17.73 11.02 -22.02
N GLU A 305 18.57 11.55 -21.13
CA GLU A 305 18.91 10.92 -19.84
C GLU A 305 17.68 10.61 -19.01
N LEU A 306 16.65 11.48 -19.04
CA LEU A 306 15.37 11.26 -18.33
C LEU A 306 14.69 9.97 -18.79
N TYR A 307 14.60 9.75 -20.10
CA TYR A 307 13.97 8.56 -20.66
C TYR A 307 14.80 7.29 -20.43
N GLU A 308 16.12 7.39 -20.41
CA GLU A 308 17.01 6.27 -20.08
C GLU A 308 16.81 5.82 -18.62
N GLU A 309 16.75 6.76 -17.68
CA GLU A 309 16.49 6.45 -16.25
C GLU A 309 15.06 5.96 -16.00
N MET A 310 14.07 6.52 -16.69
CA MET A 310 12.69 5.99 -16.65
C MET A 310 12.65 4.54 -17.14
N THR A 311 13.37 4.20 -18.18
CA THR A 311 13.41 2.84 -18.76
C THR A 311 13.92 1.82 -17.73
N LYS A 312 14.92 2.18 -16.92
CA LYS A 312 15.44 1.31 -15.84
C LYS A 312 14.40 0.98 -14.78
N LEU A 313 13.45 1.90 -14.51
CA LEU A 313 12.39 1.70 -13.52
C LEU A 313 11.17 0.93 -14.05
N LYS A 314 11.00 0.80 -15.37
CA LYS A 314 9.81 0.15 -15.94
C LYS A 314 9.66 -1.31 -15.52
N GLU A 315 10.78 -2.02 -15.39
CA GLU A 315 10.78 -3.44 -15.00
C GLU A 315 10.67 -3.64 -13.49
N SER A 316 10.94 -2.59 -12.69
CA SER A 316 10.84 -2.64 -11.23
C SER A 316 9.38 -2.54 -10.77
N TYR A 317 9.12 -2.92 -9.54
CA TYR A 317 7.79 -2.85 -8.91
C TYR A 317 6.72 -3.63 -9.70
N SER A 318 7.09 -4.80 -10.18
CA SER A 318 6.17 -5.69 -10.89
C SER A 318 5.24 -6.43 -9.93
N CYS A 319 4.10 -6.93 -10.45
CA CYS A 319 3.19 -7.77 -9.67
C CYS A 319 3.87 -9.09 -9.27
N GLU A 320 4.78 -9.59 -10.10
CA GLU A 320 5.55 -10.80 -9.86
C GLU A 320 6.49 -10.62 -8.66
N GLU A 321 7.28 -9.53 -8.63
CA GLU A 321 8.15 -9.20 -7.49
C GLU A 321 7.38 -9.04 -6.19
N GLN A 322 6.24 -8.35 -6.22
CA GLN A 322 5.39 -8.22 -5.04
C GLN A 322 4.86 -9.57 -4.58
N LYS A 323 4.40 -10.43 -5.50
CA LYS A 323 3.91 -11.78 -5.20
C LYS A 323 4.99 -12.64 -4.56
N GLU A 324 6.23 -12.59 -5.06
CA GLU A 324 7.37 -13.28 -4.48
C GLU A 324 7.64 -12.79 -3.06
N LYS A 325 7.65 -11.48 -2.82
CA LYS A 325 7.84 -10.89 -1.50
C LYS A 325 6.70 -11.21 -0.53
N ILE A 326 5.46 -11.18 -0.97
CA ILE A 326 4.30 -11.63 -0.17
C ILE A 326 4.51 -13.09 0.24
N THR A 327 4.88 -13.97 -0.70
CA THR A 327 5.10 -15.39 -0.44
C THR A 327 6.22 -15.61 0.58
N GLU A 328 7.34 -14.94 0.41
CA GLU A 328 8.50 -15.03 1.30
C GLU A 328 8.17 -14.55 2.71
N ILE A 329 7.67 -13.31 2.82
CA ILE A 329 7.50 -12.63 4.11
C ILE A 329 6.36 -13.25 4.93
N TYR A 330 5.20 -13.50 4.32
CA TYR A 330 4.11 -14.15 5.07
C TYR A 330 4.46 -15.61 5.41
N GLY A 331 5.18 -16.32 4.54
CA GLY A 331 5.68 -17.66 4.86
C GLY A 331 6.58 -17.65 6.09
N LYS A 332 7.51 -16.69 6.20
CA LYS A 332 8.37 -16.49 7.36
C LYS A 332 7.57 -16.13 8.62
N ILE A 333 6.65 -15.18 8.54
CA ILE A 333 5.81 -14.72 9.67
C ILE A 333 4.96 -15.88 10.22
N ILE A 334 4.38 -16.69 9.33
CA ILE A 334 3.56 -17.84 9.72
C ILE A 334 4.43 -18.92 10.38
N GLN A 335 5.61 -19.19 9.83
CA GLN A 335 6.56 -20.14 10.44
C GLN A 335 7.01 -19.68 11.83
N GLU A 336 7.34 -18.41 11.99
CA GLU A 336 7.68 -17.83 13.30
C GLU A 336 6.51 -17.97 14.28
N ARG A 337 5.26 -17.79 13.82
CA ARG A 337 4.07 -17.98 14.66
C ARG A 337 3.90 -19.43 15.11
N ILE A 338 4.12 -20.38 14.22
CA ILE A 338 4.10 -21.80 14.55
C ILE A 338 5.12 -22.12 15.64
N GLU A 339 6.32 -21.58 15.54
CA GLU A 339 7.39 -21.78 16.54
C GLU A 339 7.05 -21.10 17.87
N GLU A 340 6.49 -19.88 17.85
CA GLU A 340 5.97 -19.20 19.04
C GLU A 340 4.89 -20.05 19.75
N LEU A 341 3.94 -20.60 18.99
CA LEU A 341 2.86 -21.43 19.55
C LEU A 341 3.39 -22.72 20.17
N LYS A 342 4.44 -23.31 19.60
CA LYS A 342 5.12 -24.49 20.16
C LYS A 342 5.92 -24.19 21.43
N SER A 343 6.49 -22.97 21.52
CA SER A 343 7.38 -22.59 22.64
C SER A 343 6.65 -21.95 23.81
N ASN A 344 5.56 -21.21 23.57
CA ASN A 344 4.84 -20.42 24.58
C ASN A 344 3.56 -21.12 25.06
N LEU A 345 3.70 -22.28 25.68
CA LEU A 345 2.58 -23.01 26.29
C LEU A 345 2.45 -22.69 27.78
N PRO A 346 1.55 -21.77 28.18
CA PRO A 346 1.18 -21.67 29.59
C PRO A 346 0.24 -22.82 29.94
N VAL A 347 0.48 -23.42 31.08
CA VAL A 347 -0.32 -24.50 31.69
C VAL A 347 -1.80 -24.07 31.92
N GLU A 348 -2.15 -22.78 31.78
CA GLU A 348 -3.48 -22.22 32.07
C GLU A 348 -4.51 -22.30 30.92
N ASN A 349 -4.11 -22.73 29.70
CA ASN A 349 -5.04 -22.76 28.55
C ASN A 349 -5.66 -24.15 28.26
N VAL A 350 -5.73 -25.03 29.24
CA VAL A 350 -6.34 -26.38 29.11
C VAL A 350 -7.86 -26.31 28.79
N GLU A 351 -8.52 -25.22 29.11
CA GLU A 351 -9.97 -25.06 28.81
C GLU A 351 -10.27 -24.77 27.33
N LEU A 352 -9.30 -24.28 26.56
CA LEU A 352 -9.50 -23.98 25.12
C LEU A 352 -9.37 -25.23 24.23
N ALA A 353 -8.60 -26.23 24.64
CA ALA A 353 -8.43 -27.48 23.89
C ALA A 353 -9.69 -28.35 23.91
N ASN A 354 -10.50 -28.27 24.96
CA ASN A 354 -11.73 -29.05 25.09
C ASN A 354 -12.91 -28.53 24.26
N ASN A 355 -12.81 -27.31 23.67
CA ASN A 355 -13.85 -26.75 22.78
C ASN A 355 -13.59 -27.04 21.31
N ILE A 356 -12.55 -27.80 20.96
CA ILE A 356 -12.25 -28.21 19.57
C ILE A 356 -12.92 -29.56 19.26
N GLU A 357 -13.38 -30.31 20.28
CA GLU A 357 -14.05 -31.63 20.08
C GLU A 357 -15.59 -31.57 20.27
N GLN A 358 -16.22 -30.44 20.35
CA GLN A 358 -17.66 -30.25 20.25
C GLN A 358 -18.00 -29.25 19.14
#